data_4aac5ab8fe0d7e26296dbfca8b8edae9
#
_entry.id   4aac5ab8fe0d7e26296dbfca8b8edae9
#
_cell.length_a   1.000
_cell.length_b   1.000
_cell.length_c   1.000
_cell.angle_alpha   90.00
_cell.angle_beta   90.00
_cell.angle_gamma   90.00
#
_symmetry.space_group_name_H-M   'P 1'
#
loop_
_entity.id
_entity.type
_entity.pdbx_description
1 polymer ?
#
loop_
_entity_poly.entity_id
_entity_poly.type
_entity_poly.pdbx_seq_one_letter_code
_entity_poly.pdbx_strand_id
1 'polypeptide(L)' 'MNKNIDYVGMVNLLRRLQNAGLVSRKEARRVAARLRAETGADVIYSL' A
#
# COMPACT_ATOMS: atom_id res chain seq x y z
N MET A 1 -6.45 -14.64 -8.37
CA MET A 1 -5.97 -14.07 -7.11
C MET A 1 -6.86 -12.90 -6.72
N ASN A 2 -7.15 -12.71 -5.44
CA ASN A 2 -8.04 -11.65 -4.99
C ASN A 2 -7.31 -10.30 -4.97
N LYS A 3 -7.83 -9.31 -5.70
CA LYS A 3 -7.20 -7.99 -5.80
C LYS A 3 -7.05 -7.27 -4.45
N ASN A 4 -8.01 -7.47 -3.52
CA ASN A 4 -7.95 -6.86 -2.20
C ASN A 4 -6.85 -7.47 -1.34
N ILE A 5 -6.63 -8.77 -1.45
CA ILE A 5 -5.54 -9.45 -0.75
C ILE A 5 -4.19 -8.97 -1.27
N ASP A 6 -4.05 -8.83 -2.58
CA ASP A 6 -2.82 -8.32 -3.19
C ASP A 6 -2.54 -6.90 -2.74
N TYR A 7 -3.56 -6.04 -2.73
CA TYR A 7 -3.43 -4.67 -2.29
C TYR A 7 -2.99 -4.59 -0.82
N VAL A 8 -3.65 -5.36 0.05
CA VAL A 8 -3.32 -5.40 1.48
C VAL A 8 -1.89 -5.88 1.71
N GLY A 9 -1.46 -6.90 0.96
CA GLY A 9 -0.10 -7.41 1.05
C GLY A 9 0.94 -6.35 0.67
N MET A 10 0.67 -5.59 -0.39
CA MET A 10 1.56 -4.52 -0.83
C MET A 10 1.60 -3.36 0.16
N VAL A 11 0.45 -3.00 0.75
CA VAL A 11 0.39 -1.95 1.77
C VAL A 11 1.17 -2.37 3.01
N ASN A 12 1.06 -3.63 3.41
CA ASN A 12 1.83 -4.15 4.54
C ASN A 12 3.33 -4.08 4.28
N LEU A 13 3.76 -4.37 3.07
CA LEU A 13 5.16 -4.24 2.68
C LEU A 13 5.61 -2.78 2.76
N LEU A 14 4.81 -1.87 2.24
CA LEU A 14 5.12 -0.44 2.32
C LEU A 14 5.25 0.04 3.76
N ARG A 15 4.39 -0.46 4.64
CA ARG A 15 4.46 -0.12 6.06
C ARG A 15 5.77 -0.60 6.68
N ARG A 16 6.22 -1.80 6.33
CA ARG A 16 7.51 -2.30 6.78
C ARG A 16 8.67 -1.43 6.30
N LEU A 17 8.62 -1.03 5.03
CA LEU A 17 9.65 -0.15 4.46
C LEU A 17 9.65 1.21 5.15
N GLN A 18 8.48 1.73 5.45
CA GLN A 18 8.35 2.98 6.18
C GLN A 18 8.95 2.87 7.59
N ASN A 19 8.65 1.79 8.30
CA ASN A 19 9.16 1.56 9.64
C ASN A 19 10.69 1.39 9.65
N ALA A 20 11.23 0.84 8.57
CA ALA A 20 12.67 0.70 8.39
C ALA A 20 13.35 1.99 7.93
N GLY A 21 12.59 3.04 7.65
CA GLY A 21 13.12 4.32 7.20
C GLY A 21 13.53 4.35 5.73
N LEU A 22 13.11 3.35 4.94
CA LEU A 22 13.48 3.26 3.53
C LEU A 22 12.57 4.09 2.63
N VAL A 23 11.35 4.35 3.06
CA VAL A 23 10.41 5.24 2.38
C VAL A 23 9.77 6.17 3.40
N SER A 24 9.41 7.38 2.99
CA SER A 24 8.70 8.31 3.85
C SER A 24 7.21 7.94 3.90
N ARG A 25 6.54 8.45 4.93
CA ARG A 25 5.09 8.26 5.07
C ARG A 25 4.33 8.80 3.85
N LYS A 26 4.75 9.97 3.37
CA LYS A 26 4.14 10.61 2.20
C LYS A 26 4.33 9.76 0.96
N GLU A 27 5.51 9.20 0.76
CA GLU A 27 5.80 8.32 -0.38
C GLU A 27 4.99 7.03 -0.30
N ALA A 28 4.94 6.42 0.88
CA ALA A 28 4.18 5.19 1.09
C ALA A 28 2.69 5.39 0.79
N ARG A 29 2.12 6.52 1.23
CA ARG A 29 0.73 6.85 0.94
C ARG A 29 0.48 7.04 -0.55
N ARG A 30 1.40 7.70 -1.24
CA ARG A 30 1.30 7.93 -2.68
C ARG A 30 1.31 6.61 -3.44
N VAL A 31 2.22 5.72 -3.09
CA VAL A 31 2.31 4.41 -3.73
C VAL A 31 1.07 3.57 -3.44
N ALA A 32 0.60 3.58 -2.20
CA ALA A 32 -0.60 2.83 -1.83
C ALA A 32 -1.83 3.32 -2.59
N ALA A 33 -1.99 4.63 -2.74
CA ALA A 33 -3.11 5.20 -3.49
C ALA A 33 -3.06 4.78 -4.97
N ARG A 34 -1.87 4.76 -5.54
CA ARG A 34 -1.67 4.33 -6.92
C ARG A 34 -1.97 2.85 -7.10
N LEU A 35 -1.49 2.01 -6.18
CA LEU A 35 -1.76 0.58 -6.21
C LEU A 35 -3.25 0.30 -6.12
N ARG A 36 -3.95 1.02 -5.25
CA ARG A 36 -5.39 0.87 -5.11
C ARG A 36 -6.11 1.19 -6.43
N ALA A 37 -5.71 2.26 -7.09
CA ALA A 37 -6.30 2.66 -8.36
C ALA A 37 -6.00 1.62 -9.46
N GLU A 38 -4.78 1.13 -9.53
CA GLU A 38 -4.37 0.18 -10.56
C GLU A 38 -4.96 -1.21 -10.36
N THR A 39 -5.07 -1.67 -9.12
CA THR A 39 -5.63 -2.99 -8.81
C THR A 39 -7.15 -2.99 -8.74
N GLY A 40 -7.77 -1.83 -8.61
CA GLY A 40 -9.21 -1.72 -8.42
C GLY A 40 -9.68 -2.26 -7.09
N ALA A 41 -8.83 -2.24 -6.08
CA ALA A 41 -9.19 -2.74 -4.75
C ALA A 41 -10.27 -1.89 -4.11
N ASP A 42 -11.20 -2.54 -3.41
CA ASP A 42 -12.30 -1.87 -2.72
C ASP A 42 -11.95 -1.51 -1.28
N VAL A 43 -10.88 -2.09 -0.77
CA VAL A 43 -10.45 -1.88 0.61
C VAL A 43 -9.65 -0.59 0.72
N ILE A 44 -10.00 0.22 1.71
CA ILE A 44 -9.26 1.44 2.03
C ILE A 44 -8.34 1.12 3.21
N TYR A 45 -7.05 1.32 3.00
CA TYR A 45 -6.03 1.05 4.03
C TYR A 45 -5.35 2.34 4.43
N SER A 46 -5.33 2.62 5.73
CA SER A 46 -4.64 3.78 6.27
C SER A 46 -3.20 3.41 6.66
N LEU A 47 -2.27 4.21 6.23
CA LEU A 47 -0.85 4.01 6.57
C LEU A 47 -0.42 4.95 7.74
#